data_58f52af6c2f1888b0d82f9e8a653cb5d
#
_entry.id   58f52af6c2f1888b0d82f9e8a653cb5d
#
_cell.length_a   1.000
_cell.length_b   1.000
_cell.length_c   1.000
_cell.angle_alpha   90.00
_cell.angle_beta   90.00
_cell.angle_gamma   90.00
#
_symmetry.space_group_name_H-M   'P 1'
#
loop_
_entity.id
_entity.type
_entity.pdbx_description
1 polymer ?
#
loop_
_entity_poly.entity_id
_entity_poly.type
_entity_poly.pdbx_seq_one_letter_code
_entity_poly.pdbx_strand_id
1 'polypeptide(L)'
;MTAPVPDPAPLTFGTAGVRAPLGPGPGRMNDETVTLVATAVARYLREHEPPGSTVIVGGDARHGSARFVDVVAAVLAAHDLVVVVPGAPVPTPVVAAAVRARGAVAGLVVTASHNPASDNGIKVYGRGGAQIVPPTDSRIERHLHAAVREGVAVPTAVPGSVRVDPVLVDDYVASVVTALPRPARPPRVALTPVHGVGGDLCRRVLAGIGVLDVTLVAEQADPDPDFPTVASPNPERPGTTARLLELAARIDADVAIALDPDADRCAVGFADPDGRWRMLDGDETGAVLADHLLRAPLPGSAAGDELGVPVVASTIVSSRVPSLLVPARGGRHVETLTGFKWLVRAGEPLRYAYEEAIGHCVLPDVVADKDGVSAAAVWCAMVGSGGPTVGARLDALATEFGAHLRRNVSLPLADDADPAAALRRAAGLLTTVGEVRPLEGTAGIRVDSDGARAVVRPSGTEPLLKTYVEAWTPPGPSASDRRDAARRLARLGDAVAGAVGG
;
A
#
# COMPACT_ATOMS: atom_id res chain seq x y z
N MET A 1 -21.37 -14.60 36.39
CA MET A 1 -21.06 -15.55 35.30
C MET A 1 -21.09 -14.71 34.04
N THR A 2 -19.94 -14.31 33.51
CA THR A 2 -19.84 -13.67 32.19
C THR A 2 -20.17 -14.71 31.14
N ALA A 3 -21.07 -14.38 30.21
CA ALA A 3 -21.36 -15.22 29.07
C ALA A 3 -20.04 -15.60 28.35
N PRO A 4 -19.89 -16.85 27.88
CA PRO A 4 -18.70 -17.20 27.11
C PRO A 4 -18.65 -16.31 25.86
N VAL A 5 -17.51 -15.64 25.67
CA VAL A 5 -17.23 -14.93 24.41
C VAL A 5 -17.32 -15.95 23.30
N PRO A 6 -18.15 -15.76 22.26
CA PRO A 6 -18.25 -16.70 21.16
C PRO A 6 -16.87 -16.94 20.56
N ASP A 7 -16.56 -18.19 20.22
CA ASP A 7 -15.33 -18.54 19.53
C ASP A 7 -15.17 -17.65 18.29
N PRO A 8 -14.04 -16.95 18.12
CA PRO A 8 -13.84 -16.10 16.97
C PRO A 8 -13.95 -16.92 15.69
N ALA A 9 -14.65 -16.38 14.69
CA ALA A 9 -14.76 -17.01 13.38
C ALA A 9 -13.37 -17.35 12.83
N PRO A 10 -13.22 -18.46 12.09
CA PRO A 10 -11.94 -18.82 11.48
C PRO A 10 -11.48 -17.69 10.54
N LEU A 11 -10.14 -17.51 10.43
CA LEU A 11 -9.56 -16.48 9.57
C LEU A 11 -9.99 -16.71 8.11
N THR A 12 -10.34 -15.62 7.45
CA THR A 12 -10.67 -15.60 6.02
C THR A 12 -9.57 -14.90 5.23
N PHE A 13 -9.38 -15.31 3.98
CA PHE A 13 -8.50 -14.61 3.06
C PHE A 13 -9.11 -13.27 2.65
N GLY A 14 -8.56 -12.16 3.17
CA GLY A 14 -8.93 -10.81 2.77
C GLY A 14 -8.27 -10.36 1.46
N THR A 15 -8.48 -9.10 1.09
CA THR A 15 -7.90 -8.49 -0.13
C THR A 15 -6.37 -8.46 -0.17
N ALA A 16 -5.71 -8.54 0.98
CA ALA A 16 -4.25 -8.45 1.13
C ALA A 16 -3.66 -9.66 1.92
N GLY A 17 -4.29 -10.82 1.87
CA GLY A 17 -3.91 -11.99 2.65
C GLY A 17 -4.70 -12.13 3.95
N VAL A 18 -4.10 -12.72 4.98
CA VAL A 18 -4.71 -12.95 6.30
C VAL A 18 -4.12 -11.97 7.31
N ARG A 19 -4.96 -11.32 8.12
CA ARG A 19 -4.53 -10.46 9.23
C ARG A 19 -5.47 -10.63 10.42
N ALA A 20 -4.89 -10.70 11.62
CA ALA A 20 -5.65 -10.71 12.88
C ALA A 20 -4.76 -10.29 14.05
N PRO A 21 -5.37 -9.98 15.21
CA PRO A 21 -4.64 -9.82 16.45
C PRO A 21 -3.91 -11.11 16.85
N LEU A 22 -2.73 -10.95 17.47
CA LEU A 22 -1.97 -12.03 18.09
C LEU A 22 -2.75 -12.66 19.25
N GLY A 23 -2.59 -13.94 19.50
CA GLY A 23 -3.16 -14.63 20.65
C GLY A 23 -3.60 -16.07 20.36
N PRO A 24 -4.09 -16.79 21.39
CA PRO A 24 -4.58 -18.14 21.23
C PRO A 24 -5.94 -18.18 20.53
N GLY A 25 -6.24 -19.28 19.85
CA GLY A 25 -7.52 -19.58 19.22
C GLY A 25 -7.56 -19.33 17.70
N PRO A 26 -8.61 -19.84 17.02
CA PRO A 26 -8.66 -19.98 15.56
C PRO A 26 -8.81 -18.64 14.80
N GLY A 27 -9.30 -17.59 15.45
CA GLY A 27 -9.45 -16.25 14.85
C GLY A 27 -8.29 -15.31 15.16
N ARG A 28 -7.15 -15.86 15.61
CA ARG A 28 -5.96 -15.11 16.02
C ARG A 28 -4.72 -15.57 15.27
N MET A 29 -3.74 -14.67 15.16
CA MET A 29 -2.42 -15.03 14.67
C MET A 29 -1.62 -15.76 15.75
N ASN A 30 -1.27 -17.00 15.48
CA ASN A 30 -0.47 -17.90 16.31
C ASN A 30 0.13 -19.01 15.44
N ASP A 31 0.99 -19.87 16.01
CA ASP A 31 1.67 -20.94 15.27
C ASP A 31 0.69 -21.89 14.57
N GLU A 32 -0.44 -22.22 15.20
CA GLU A 32 -1.46 -23.10 14.62
C GLU A 32 -2.10 -22.47 13.38
N THR A 33 -2.56 -21.23 13.49
CA THR A 33 -3.17 -20.50 12.39
C THR A 33 -2.20 -20.28 11.23
N VAL A 34 -0.94 -19.93 11.54
CA VAL A 34 0.12 -19.75 10.54
C VAL A 34 0.41 -21.09 9.84
N THR A 35 0.42 -22.21 10.57
CA THR A 35 0.58 -23.56 10.00
C THR A 35 -0.56 -23.87 9.03
N LEU A 36 -1.80 -23.60 9.41
CA LEU A 36 -2.98 -23.83 8.55
C LEU A 36 -2.90 -23.03 7.25
N VAL A 37 -2.56 -21.74 7.34
CA VAL A 37 -2.42 -20.85 6.17
C VAL A 37 -1.27 -21.31 5.28
N ALA A 38 -0.10 -21.60 5.85
CA ALA A 38 1.05 -22.08 5.10
C ALA A 38 0.78 -23.43 4.43
N THR A 39 0.07 -24.35 5.11
CA THR A 39 -0.35 -25.65 4.55
C THR A 39 -1.30 -25.47 3.38
N ALA A 40 -2.26 -24.53 3.48
CA ALA A 40 -3.17 -24.24 2.40
C ALA A 40 -2.45 -23.72 1.14
N VAL A 41 -1.49 -22.83 1.32
CA VAL A 41 -0.64 -22.32 0.22
C VAL A 41 0.23 -23.45 -0.34
N ALA A 42 0.86 -24.26 0.52
CA ALA A 42 1.70 -25.39 0.09
C ALA A 42 0.92 -26.41 -0.75
N ARG A 43 -0.28 -26.81 -0.31
CA ARG A 43 -1.17 -27.71 -1.06
C ARG A 43 -1.56 -27.14 -2.41
N TYR A 44 -1.94 -25.87 -2.47
CA TYR A 44 -2.22 -25.20 -3.73
C TYR A 44 -1.01 -25.23 -4.67
N LEU A 45 0.19 -24.90 -4.16
CA LEU A 45 1.41 -24.93 -4.96
C LEU A 45 1.74 -26.34 -5.45
N ARG A 46 1.58 -27.37 -4.62
CA ARG A 46 1.83 -28.78 -5.00
C ARG A 46 0.89 -29.30 -6.09
N GLU A 47 -0.28 -28.75 -6.22
CA GLU A 47 -1.22 -29.07 -7.31
C GLU A 47 -0.84 -28.40 -8.66
N HIS A 48 -0.09 -27.29 -8.61
CA HIS A 48 0.15 -26.45 -9.78
C HIS A 48 1.63 -26.37 -10.18
N GLU A 49 2.55 -26.74 -9.28
CA GLU A 49 3.98 -26.56 -9.43
C GLU A 49 4.75 -27.87 -9.17
N PRO A 50 5.86 -28.10 -9.86
CA PRO A 50 6.67 -29.31 -9.63
C PRO A 50 7.31 -29.32 -8.24
N PRO A 51 7.65 -30.53 -7.71
CA PRO A 51 8.48 -30.67 -6.51
C PRO A 51 9.79 -29.90 -6.64
N GLY A 52 10.26 -29.32 -5.54
CA GLY A 52 11.50 -28.54 -5.51
C GLY A 52 11.34 -27.10 -6.05
N SER A 53 10.13 -26.66 -6.38
CA SER A 53 9.88 -25.26 -6.76
C SER A 53 10.25 -24.31 -5.63
N THR A 54 10.84 -23.16 -6.00
CA THR A 54 11.33 -22.18 -5.04
C THR A 54 10.20 -21.24 -4.57
N VAL A 55 10.16 -21.00 -3.26
CA VAL A 55 9.29 -20.01 -2.60
C VAL A 55 10.15 -19.06 -1.77
N ILE A 56 9.88 -17.75 -1.85
CA ILE A 56 10.55 -16.74 -1.03
C ILE A 56 9.69 -16.46 0.20
N VAL A 57 10.30 -16.47 1.39
CA VAL A 57 9.59 -16.16 2.64
C VAL A 57 10.35 -15.11 3.41
N GLY A 58 9.67 -14.04 3.82
CA GLY A 58 10.24 -12.99 4.66
C GLY A 58 9.20 -12.42 5.61
N GLY A 59 9.60 -11.47 6.44
CA GLY A 59 8.70 -10.80 7.37
C GLY A 59 9.29 -9.51 7.91
N ASP A 60 8.44 -8.69 8.49
CA ASP A 60 8.81 -7.48 9.22
C ASP A 60 9.32 -7.79 10.65
N ALA A 61 9.49 -6.75 11.48
CA ALA A 61 9.97 -6.89 12.85
C ALA A 61 8.87 -6.91 13.91
N ARG A 62 7.61 -7.16 13.54
CA ARG A 62 6.49 -7.24 14.48
C ARG A 62 6.63 -8.40 15.47
N HIS A 63 5.92 -8.30 16.60
CA HIS A 63 5.79 -9.43 17.52
C HIS A 63 5.35 -10.70 16.76
N GLY A 64 6.06 -11.79 16.97
CA GLY A 64 5.79 -13.09 16.34
C GLY A 64 6.31 -13.24 14.91
N SER A 65 6.68 -12.18 14.18
CA SER A 65 7.06 -12.28 12.76
C SER A 65 8.21 -13.27 12.51
N ALA A 66 9.29 -13.19 13.26
CA ALA A 66 10.43 -14.13 13.12
C ALA A 66 9.99 -15.59 13.32
N ARG A 67 9.22 -15.86 14.39
CA ARG A 67 8.68 -17.19 14.66
C ARG A 67 7.74 -17.67 13.55
N PHE A 68 6.89 -16.82 13.04
CA PHE A 68 5.94 -17.18 11.99
C PHE A 68 6.64 -17.41 10.63
N VAL A 69 7.72 -16.68 10.33
CA VAL A 69 8.60 -16.98 9.17
C VAL A 69 9.16 -18.39 9.28
N ASP A 70 9.67 -18.79 10.46
CA ASP A 70 10.19 -20.13 10.68
C ASP A 70 9.10 -21.21 10.49
N VAL A 71 7.89 -20.97 11.02
CA VAL A 71 6.75 -21.92 10.86
C VAL A 71 6.36 -22.03 9.39
N VAL A 72 6.20 -20.89 8.68
CA VAL A 72 5.90 -20.89 7.24
C VAL A 72 6.96 -21.67 6.46
N ALA A 73 8.24 -21.37 6.72
CA ALA A 73 9.35 -22.04 6.03
C ALA A 73 9.35 -23.55 6.27
N ALA A 74 9.14 -23.99 7.52
CA ALA A 74 9.09 -25.41 7.87
C ALA A 74 7.92 -26.13 7.18
N VAL A 75 6.73 -25.51 7.15
CA VAL A 75 5.55 -26.10 6.48
C VAL A 75 5.77 -26.23 4.98
N LEU A 76 6.25 -25.18 4.30
CA LEU A 76 6.51 -25.23 2.87
C LEU A 76 7.58 -26.28 2.52
N ALA A 77 8.65 -26.34 3.32
CA ALA A 77 9.71 -27.35 3.15
C ALA A 77 9.20 -28.79 3.34
N ALA A 78 8.30 -29.02 4.29
CA ALA A 78 7.65 -30.32 4.51
C ALA A 78 6.74 -30.76 3.35
N HIS A 79 6.39 -29.84 2.44
CA HIS A 79 5.62 -30.08 1.22
C HIS A 79 6.51 -30.09 -0.06
N ASP A 80 7.78 -30.49 0.04
CA ASP A 80 8.74 -30.61 -1.06
C ASP A 80 8.98 -29.29 -1.84
N LEU A 81 8.92 -28.14 -1.18
CA LEU A 81 9.27 -26.84 -1.73
C LEU A 81 10.65 -26.40 -1.22
N VAL A 82 11.41 -25.71 -2.05
CA VAL A 82 12.67 -25.06 -1.65
C VAL A 82 12.33 -23.67 -1.15
N VAL A 83 12.60 -23.42 0.12
CA VAL A 83 12.30 -22.14 0.75
C VAL A 83 13.56 -21.28 0.83
N VAL A 84 13.48 -20.03 0.39
CA VAL A 84 14.57 -19.06 0.51
C VAL A 84 14.11 -17.93 1.45
N VAL A 85 14.93 -17.64 2.46
CA VAL A 85 14.68 -16.60 3.45
C VAL A 85 15.85 -15.59 3.49
N PRO A 86 15.62 -14.30 3.72
CA PRO A 86 16.70 -13.29 3.76
C PRO A 86 17.59 -13.39 5.01
N GLY A 87 17.18 -14.12 6.04
CA GLY A 87 17.95 -14.32 7.28
C GLY A 87 17.81 -13.20 8.31
N ALA A 88 17.10 -12.13 7.98
CA ALA A 88 16.77 -11.00 8.87
C ALA A 88 15.39 -10.45 8.49
N PRO A 89 14.74 -9.64 9.35
CA PRO A 89 13.54 -8.91 8.97
C PRO A 89 13.78 -8.01 7.74
N VAL A 90 12.83 -8.02 6.79
CA VAL A 90 12.95 -7.26 5.54
C VAL A 90 11.64 -6.57 5.17
N PRO A 91 11.71 -5.45 4.45
CA PRO A 91 10.56 -4.84 3.79
C PRO A 91 9.83 -5.78 2.83
N THR A 92 8.51 -5.62 2.76
CA THR A 92 7.65 -6.36 1.81
C THR A 92 8.15 -6.28 0.35
N PRO A 93 8.58 -5.12 -0.18
CA PRO A 93 9.08 -5.01 -1.56
C PRO A 93 10.27 -5.92 -1.88
N VAL A 94 11.13 -6.20 -0.91
CA VAL A 94 12.29 -7.10 -1.10
C VAL A 94 11.83 -8.50 -1.46
N VAL A 95 10.81 -9.02 -0.78
CA VAL A 95 10.26 -10.36 -1.07
C VAL A 95 9.57 -10.37 -2.43
N ALA A 96 8.76 -9.36 -2.74
CA ALA A 96 8.07 -9.26 -4.03
C ALA A 96 9.06 -9.19 -5.21
N ALA A 97 10.13 -8.37 -5.08
CA ALA A 97 11.21 -8.31 -6.06
C ALA A 97 11.95 -9.65 -6.21
N ALA A 98 12.27 -10.31 -5.09
CA ALA A 98 12.96 -11.58 -5.09
C ALA A 98 12.15 -12.69 -5.76
N VAL A 99 10.82 -12.74 -5.58
CA VAL A 99 9.95 -13.69 -6.31
C VAL A 99 10.12 -13.54 -7.81
N ARG A 100 10.11 -12.32 -8.30
CA ARG A 100 10.29 -12.02 -9.72
C ARG A 100 11.71 -12.35 -10.21
N ALA A 101 12.72 -11.81 -9.52
CA ALA A 101 14.12 -11.93 -9.92
C ALA A 101 14.64 -13.37 -9.89
N ARG A 102 14.19 -14.19 -8.95
CA ARG A 102 14.59 -15.60 -8.80
C ARG A 102 13.67 -16.57 -9.57
N GLY A 103 12.64 -16.08 -10.26
CA GLY A 103 11.65 -16.93 -10.91
C GLY A 103 10.90 -17.85 -9.94
N ALA A 104 10.76 -17.44 -8.67
CA ALA A 104 10.08 -18.21 -7.65
C ALA A 104 8.58 -18.34 -7.98
N VAL A 105 7.97 -19.45 -7.54
CA VAL A 105 6.56 -19.75 -7.83
C VAL A 105 5.62 -18.98 -6.92
N ALA A 106 6.09 -18.57 -5.74
CA ALA A 106 5.34 -17.77 -4.77
C ALA A 106 6.26 -17.01 -3.83
N GLY A 107 5.67 -16.04 -3.13
CA GLY A 107 6.27 -15.35 -1.99
C GLY A 107 5.28 -15.24 -0.84
N LEU A 108 5.76 -15.38 0.40
CA LEU A 108 4.97 -15.11 1.60
C LEU A 108 5.69 -14.07 2.45
N VAL A 109 4.93 -13.06 2.90
CA VAL A 109 5.46 -12.01 3.78
C VAL A 109 4.65 -11.99 5.07
N VAL A 110 5.33 -12.23 6.17
CA VAL A 110 4.74 -12.16 7.51
C VAL A 110 4.75 -10.70 7.97
N THR A 111 3.59 -10.06 7.94
CA THR A 111 3.39 -8.66 8.32
C THR A 111 1.92 -8.31 8.46
N ALA A 112 1.61 -7.31 9.27
CA ALA A 112 0.31 -6.64 9.28
C ALA A 112 0.39 -5.20 8.74
N SER A 113 1.49 -4.82 8.05
CA SER A 113 1.70 -3.46 7.50
C SER A 113 1.54 -2.38 8.59
N HIS A 114 0.59 -1.46 8.46
CA HIS A 114 0.34 -0.35 9.39
C HIS A 114 -0.73 -0.65 10.46
N ASN A 115 -1.17 -1.90 10.61
CA ASN A 115 -2.09 -2.29 11.68
C ASN A 115 -1.45 -2.07 13.07
N PRO A 116 -2.24 -2.02 14.17
CA PRO A 116 -1.71 -1.92 15.53
C PRO A 116 -0.64 -2.96 15.87
N ALA A 117 0.15 -2.69 16.92
CA ALA A 117 1.20 -3.60 17.42
C ALA A 117 0.69 -5.01 17.79
N SER A 118 -0.58 -5.10 18.21
CA SER A 118 -1.24 -6.35 18.53
C SER A 118 -1.45 -7.29 17.35
N ASP A 119 -1.33 -6.80 16.11
CA ASP A 119 -1.71 -7.54 14.92
C ASP A 119 -0.50 -8.11 14.19
N ASN A 120 -0.72 -9.26 13.52
CA ASN A 120 0.19 -9.80 12.53
C ASN A 120 -0.61 -10.40 11.36
N GLY A 121 0.08 -10.93 10.34
CA GLY A 121 -0.59 -11.48 9.16
C GLY A 121 0.37 -12.14 8.18
N ILE A 122 -0.17 -12.58 7.06
CA ILE A 122 0.60 -13.16 5.95
C ILE A 122 0.04 -12.62 4.64
N LYS A 123 0.88 -11.93 3.86
CA LYS A 123 0.62 -11.59 2.46
C LYS A 123 1.11 -12.71 1.56
N VAL A 124 0.39 -13.02 0.47
CA VAL A 124 0.76 -14.06 -0.49
C VAL A 124 0.92 -13.47 -1.88
N TYR A 125 2.06 -13.74 -2.48
CA TYR A 125 2.46 -13.33 -3.84
C TYR A 125 2.54 -14.56 -4.75
N GLY A 126 2.08 -14.41 -5.97
CA GLY A 126 2.23 -15.42 -7.01
C GLY A 126 3.48 -15.19 -7.87
N ARG A 127 3.63 -15.98 -8.93
CA ARG A 127 4.68 -15.79 -9.93
C ARG A 127 4.73 -14.34 -10.43
N GLY A 128 5.94 -13.82 -10.62
CA GLY A 128 6.16 -12.44 -11.04
C GLY A 128 6.07 -11.41 -9.93
N GLY A 129 5.86 -11.82 -8.65
CA GLY A 129 5.93 -10.92 -7.49
C GLY A 129 4.70 -10.04 -7.27
N ALA A 130 3.58 -10.30 -7.96
CA ALA A 130 2.32 -9.62 -7.69
C ALA A 130 1.45 -10.42 -6.71
N GLN A 131 0.65 -9.73 -5.89
CA GLN A 131 -0.28 -10.39 -4.98
C GLN A 131 -1.28 -11.27 -5.73
N ILE A 132 -1.71 -12.37 -5.09
CA ILE A 132 -2.68 -13.31 -5.68
C ILE A 132 -4.05 -12.66 -5.90
N VAL A 133 -4.76 -13.14 -6.92
CA VAL A 133 -6.11 -12.72 -7.31
C VAL A 133 -7.01 -13.94 -7.51
N PRO A 134 -8.33 -13.78 -7.57
CA PRO A 134 -9.22 -14.86 -8.00
C PRO A 134 -8.79 -15.47 -9.34
N PRO A 135 -8.83 -16.81 -9.50
CA PRO A 135 -9.38 -17.79 -8.55
C PRO A 135 -8.35 -18.35 -7.56
N THR A 136 -7.11 -17.84 -7.51
CA THR A 136 -6.03 -18.38 -6.69
C THR A 136 -6.35 -18.26 -5.19
N ASP A 137 -6.78 -17.08 -4.75
CA ASP A 137 -7.18 -16.84 -3.36
C ASP A 137 -8.29 -17.80 -2.90
N SER A 138 -9.36 -17.96 -3.69
CA SER A 138 -10.46 -18.86 -3.39
C SER A 138 -10.06 -20.35 -3.41
N ARG A 139 -9.05 -20.72 -4.22
CA ARG A 139 -8.49 -22.08 -4.22
C ARG A 139 -7.68 -22.35 -2.95
N ILE A 140 -6.84 -21.39 -2.54
CA ILE A 140 -6.10 -21.48 -1.28
C ILE A 140 -7.05 -21.53 -0.09
N GLU A 141 -8.12 -20.74 -0.09
CA GLU A 141 -9.14 -20.75 0.97
C GLU A 141 -9.82 -22.11 1.11
N ARG A 142 -10.12 -22.82 0.00
CA ARG A 142 -10.65 -24.21 0.08
C ARG A 142 -9.64 -25.16 0.75
N HIS A 143 -8.34 -25.04 0.46
CA HIS A 143 -7.31 -25.81 1.16
C HIS A 143 -7.21 -25.44 2.63
N LEU A 144 -7.38 -24.17 2.98
CA LEU A 144 -7.43 -23.70 4.38
C LEU A 144 -8.59 -24.37 5.13
N HIS A 145 -9.79 -24.36 4.57
CA HIS A 145 -10.93 -25.04 5.18
C HIS A 145 -10.73 -26.56 5.31
N ALA A 146 -10.04 -27.20 4.36
CA ALA A 146 -9.69 -28.62 4.47
C ALA A 146 -8.67 -28.85 5.59
N ALA A 147 -7.62 -28.05 5.67
CA ALA A 147 -6.60 -28.13 6.71
C ALA A 147 -7.18 -27.92 8.13
N VAL A 148 -8.11 -27.00 8.29
CA VAL A 148 -8.84 -26.78 9.56
C VAL A 148 -9.62 -28.04 9.98
N ARG A 149 -10.33 -28.70 9.06
CA ARG A 149 -11.09 -29.92 9.37
C ARG A 149 -10.20 -31.11 9.71
N GLU A 150 -9.03 -31.20 9.10
CA GLU A 150 -8.11 -32.31 9.29
C GLU A 150 -7.27 -32.20 10.58
N GLY A 151 -7.06 -30.97 11.07
CA GLY A 151 -6.18 -30.66 12.18
C GLY A 151 -4.71 -30.90 11.79
N VAL A 152 -3.99 -29.83 11.44
CA VAL A 152 -2.59 -29.93 10.98
C VAL A 152 -1.65 -29.60 12.13
N ALA A 153 -0.67 -30.48 12.37
CA ALA A 153 0.38 -30.23 13.36
C ALA A 153 1.45 -29.28 12.82
N VAL A 154 2.00 -28.43 13.69
CA VAL A 154 3.19 -27.62 13.36
C VAL A 154 4.35 -28.55 13.05
N PRO A 155 4.92 -28.57 11.83
CA PRO A 155 6.00 -29.48 11.50
C PRO A 155 7.29 -29.06 12.21
N THR A 156 8.10 -30.06 12.53
CA THR A 156 9.50 -29.85 12.90
C THR A 156 10.28 -29.46 11.64
N ALA A 157 11.23 -28.53 11.77
CA ALA A 157 12.03 -28.05 10.62
C ALA A 157 12.64 -29.22 9.83
N VAL A 158 12.55 -29.19 8.51
CA VAL A 158 13.17 -30.16 7.61
C VAL A 158 14.55 -29.64 7.21
N PRO A 159 15.67 -30.26 7.68
CA PRO A 159 17.01 -29.80 7.34
C PRO A 159 17.26 -29.81 5.83
N GLY A 160 17.85 -28.74 5.29
CA GLY A 160 18.32 -28.63 3.91
C GLY A 160 17.33 -28.09 2.88
N SER A 161 16.04 -27.97 3.20
CA SER A 161 15.04 -27.38 2.30
C SER A 161 14.85 -25.87 2.51
N VAL A 162 15.39 -25.31 3.59
CA VAL A 162 15.39 -23.87 3.87
C VAL A 162 16.80 -23.31 3.64
N ARG A 163 16.90 -22.30 2.80
CA ARG A 163 18.16 -21.62 2.45
C ARG A 163 18.10 -20.17 2.92
N VAL A 164 19.13 -19.75 3.65
CA VAL A 164 19.32 -18.34 4.01
C VAL A 164 20.10 -17.66 2.87
N ASP A 165 19.52 -16.61 2.29
CA ASP A 165 20.14 -15.84 1.20
C ASP A 165 20.05 -14.33 1.52
N PRO A 166 21.05 -13.76 2.21
CA PRO A 166 21.06 -12.34 2.54
C PRO A 166 21.26 -11.43 1.31
N VAL A 167 21.70 -11.99 0.17
CA VAL A 167 21.92 -11.25 -1.08
C VAL A 167 20.61 -10.72 -1.68
N LEU A 168 19.46 -11.26 -1.29
CA LEU A 168 18.15 -10.75 -1.74
C LEU A 168 17.97 -9.25 -1.50
N VAL A 169 18.49 -8.74 -0.39
CA VAL A 169 18.44 -7.31 -0.05
C VAL A 169 19.36 -6.50 -0.96
N ASP A 170 20.56 -6.99 -1.23
CA ASP A 170 21.53 -6.34 -2.10
C ASP A 170 21.05 -6.31 -3.56
N ASP A 171 20.46 -7.42 -4.03
CA ASP A 171 19.85 -7.52 -5.37
C ASP A 171 18.72 -6.51 -5.55
N TYR A 172 17.86 -6.34 -4.54
CA TYR A 172 16.81 -5.33 -4.55
C TYR A 172 17.40 -3.91 -4.64
N VAL A 173 18.38 -3.58 -3.78
CA VAL A 173 19.04 -2.27 -3.79
C VAL A 173 19.67 -2.00 -5.17
N ALA A 174 20.40 -2.96 -5.71
CA ALA A 174 21.04 -2.83 -7.02
C ALA A 174 19.99 -2.60 -8.14
N SER A 175 18.88 -3.34 -8.12
CA SER A 175 17.82 -3.22 -9.11
C SER A 175 17.17 -1.84 -9.09
N VAL A 176 16.83 -1.32 -7.90
CA VAL A 176 16.21 0.01 -7.76
C VAL A 176 17.21 1.11 -8.14
N VAL A 177 18.45 1.04 -7.67
CA VAL A 177 19.48 2.05 -7.96
C VAL A 177 19.80 2.12 -9.46
N THR A 178 19.85 0.97 -10.14
CA THR A 178 20.12 0.93 -11.58
C THR A 178 18.97 1.53 -12.41
N ALA A 179 17.75 1.42 -11.93
CA ALA A 179 16.56 1.92 -12.61
C ALA A 179 16.31 3.42 -12.41
N LEU A 180 17.06 4.10 -11.52
CA LEU A 180 16.81 5.49 -11.16
C LEU A 180 17.92 6.44 -11.61
N PRO A 181 17.58 7.68 -12.02
CA PRO A 181 18.59 8.70 -12.32
C PRO A 181 19.18 9.23 -11.00
N ARG A 182 20.44 9.65 -11.07
CA ARG A 182 21.05 10.41 -9.98
C ARG A 182 20.53 11.86 -10.01
N PRO A 183 20.10 12.43 -8.87
CA PRO A 183 19.72 13.84 -8.81
C PRO A 183 20.90 14.77 -9.09
N ALA A 184 20.67 15.85 -9.85
CA ALA A 184 21.69 16.86 -10.15
C ALA A 184 22.12 17.63 -8.89
N ARG A 185 21.21 17.82 -7.95
CA ARG A 185 21.41 18.45 -6.63
C ARG A 185 20.80 17.52 -5.58
N PRO A 186 21.59 16.62 -4.98
CA PRO A 186 21.05 15.69 -3.97
C PRO A 186 20.33 16.45 -2.85
N PRO A 187 19.06 16.14 -2.55
CA PRO A 187 18.31 16.83 -1.52
C PRO A 187 18.76 16.43 -0.12
N ARG A 188 18.52 17.33 0.86
CA ARG A 188 18.52 17.01 2.28
C ARG A 188 17.19 16.37 2.65
N VAL A 189 17.23 15.18 3.23
CA VAL A 189 16.06 14.34 3.50
C VAL A 189 15.87 14.13 4.99
N ALA A 190 14.67 14.43 5.49
CA ALA A 190 14.21 13.91 6.78
C ALA A 190 13.46 12.58 6.52
N LEU A 191 13.80 11.52 7.25
CA LEU A 191 13.25 10.18 7.04
C LEU A 191 12.75 9.56 8.35
N THR A 192 11.60 8.92 8.32
CA THR A 192 11.15 7.99 9.36
C THR A 192 10.66 6.68 8.78
N PRO A 193 11.12 5.52 9.27
CA PRO A 193 10.51 4.22 9.01
C PRO A 193 9.38 3.89 9.99
N VAL A 194 8.99 4.79 10.87
CA VAL A 194 7.96 4.59 11.91
C VAL A 194 8.19 3.28 12.68
N HIS A 195 9.40 3.08 13.21
CA HIS A 195 9.83 1.84 13.88
C HIS A 195 9.73 0.57 13.00
N GLY A 196 9.67 0.74 11.68
CA GLY A 196 9.60 -0.36 10.72
C GLY A 196 10.97 -0.78 10.18
N VAL A 197 10.97 -1.74 9.28
CA VAL A 197 12.18 -2.36 8.71
C VAL A 197 12.74 -1.61 7.49
N GLY A 198 12.11 -0.50 7.06
CA GLY A 198 12.48 0.22 5.84
C GLY A 198 13.63 1.21 5.98
N GLY A 199 14.04 1.59 7.20
CA GLY A 199 14.95 2.72 7.43
C GLY A 199 16.33 2.54 6.79
N ASP A 200 17.03 1.46 7.12
CA ASP A 200 18.34 1.17 6.56
C ASP A 200 18.29 0.90 5.05
N LEU A 201 17.32 0.11 4.61
CA LEU A 201 17.14 -0.19 3.19
C LEU A 201 16.91 1.09 2.36
N CYS A 202 16.07 1.98 2.82
CA CYS A 202 15.81 3.27 2.16
C CYS A 202 17.09 4.12 2.10
N ARG A 203 17.85 4.22 3.19
CA ARG A 203 19.14 4.93 3.19
C ARG A 203 20.13 4.34 2.19
N ARG A 204 20.23 3.02 2.10
CA ARG A 204 21.09 2.33 1.14
C ARG A 204 20.73 2.64 -0.31
N VAL A 205 19.44 2.61 -0.64
CA VAL A 205 18.92 2.97 -1.97
C VAL A 205 19.21 4.45 -2.27
N LEU A 206 18.91 5.35 -1.34
CA LEU A 206 19.16 6.79 -1.48
C LEU A 206 20.65 7.07 -1.67
N ALA A 207 21.53 6.45 -0.89
CA ALA A 207 22.97 6.56 -1.05
C ALA A 207 23.44 6.04 -2.43
N GLY A 208 22.85 4.96 -2.92
CA GLY A 208 23.14 4.40 -4.24
C GLY A 208 22.86 5.36 -5.40
N ILE A 209 21.83 6.19 -5.29
CA ILE A 209 21.52 7.26 -6.26
C ILE A 209 22.23 8.59 -5.95
N GLY A 210 23.08 8.64 -4.92
CA GLY A 210 23.90 9.82 -4.57
C GLY A 210 23.25 10.77 -3.56
N VAL A 211 22.14 10.41 -2.91
CA VAL A 211 21.51 11.18 -1.83
C VAL A 211 22.08 10.72 -0.50
N LEU A 212 23.04 11.50 0.04
CA LEU A 212 23.79 11.16 1.24
C LEU A 212 23.35 11.92 2.50
N ASP A 213 22.71 13.09 2.35
CA ASP A 213 22.25 13.93 3.46
C ASP A 213 20.84 13.45 3.89
N VAL A 214 20.82 12.34 4.63
CA VAL A 214 19.59 11.70 5.12
C VAL A 214 19.64 11.61 6.64
N THR A 215 18.76 12.35 7.30
CA THR A 215 18.61 12.34 8.76
C THR A 215 17.33 11.59 9.17
N LEU A 216 17.49 10.57 10.01
CA LEU A 216 16.33 9.83 10.55
C LEU A 216 15.76 10.52 11.79
N VAL A 217 14.46 10.34 12.00
CA VAL A 217 13.84 10.57 13.31
C VAL A 217 14.43 9.53 14.29
N ALA A 218 15.33 9.97 15.17
CA ALA A 218 16.17 9.07 15.98
C ALA A 218 15.35 8.08 16.81
N GLU A 219 14.22 8.55 17.39
CA GLU A 219 13.34 7.73 18.23
C GLU A 219 12.52 6.69 17.44
N GLN A 220 12.50 6.79 16.10
CA GLN A 220 11.73 5.91 15.21
C GLN A 220 12.62 5.14 14.22
N ALA A 221 13.94 5.29 14.33
CA ALA A 221 14.90 4.79 13.33
C ALA A 221 15.02 3.27 13.33
N ASP A 222 15.05 2.67 14.51
CA ASP A 222 15.21 1.24 14.68
C ASP A 222 13.84 0.53 14.70
N PRO A 223 13.75 -0.70 14.19
CA PRO A 223 12.54 -1.51 14.29
C PRO A 223 12.16 -1.78 15.75
N ASP A 224 10.90 -1.46 16.09
CA ASP A 224 10.34 -1.74 17.41
C ASP A 224 8.88 -2.20 17.25
N PRO A 225 8.55 -3.46 17.61
CA PRO A 225 7.22 -4.03 17.41
C PRO A 225 6.11 -3.35 18.23
N ASP A 226 6.45 -2.58 19.27
CA ASP A 226 5.50 -1.87 20.11
C ASP A 226 5.13 -0.48 19.56
N PHE A 227 5.89 0.05 18.60
CA PHE A 227 5.69 1.39 18.01
C PHE A 227 5.54 2.51 19.06
N PRO A 228 6.45 2.64 20.04
CA PRO A 228 6.22 3.38 21.30
C PRO A 228 5.99 4.89 21.13
N THR A 229 6.34 5.46 19.98
CA THR A 229 6.20 6.91 19.76
C THR A 229 4.89 7.31 19.08
N VAL A 230 4.06 6.34 18.67
CA VAL A 230 2.83 6.58 17.89
C VAL A 230 1.68 5.70 18.38
N ALA A 231 0.47 6.23 18.34
CA ALA A 231 -0.73 5.46 18.67
C ALA A 231 -1.12 4.46 17.55
N SER A 232 -0.67 4.71 16.32
CA SER A 232 -0.86 3.85 15.16
C SER A 232 0.31 4.04 14.21
N PRO A 233 0.96 2.98 13.71
CA PRO A 233 2.11 3.11 12.80
C PRO A 233 1.68 3.39 11.34
N ASN A 234 0.61 4.14 11.15
CA ASN A 234 0.11 4.53 9.82
C ASN A 234 0.54 5.96 9.49
N PRO A 235 1.42 6.17 8.48
CA PRO A 235 1.90 7.50 8.08
C PRO A 235 0.81 8.46 7.58
N GLU A 236 -0.39 7.98 7.24
CA GLU A 236 -1.54 8.83 6.91
C GLU A 236 -2.12 9.55 8.15
N ARG A 237 -1.78 9.09 9.35
CA ARG A 237 -2.23 9.69 10.59
C ARG A 237 -1.36 10.88 10.97
N PRO A 238 -1.90 12.08 11.18
CA PRO A 238 -1.09 13.27 11.49
C PRO A 238 -0.16 13.11 12.70
N GLY A 239 -0.60 12.41 13.74
CA GLY A 239 0.23 12.15 14.94
C GLY A 239 1.44 11.26 14.66
N THR A 240 1.40 10.41 13.62
CA THR A 240 2.48 9.50 13.25
C THR A 240 3.66 10.25 12.62
N THR A 241 3.39 11.30 11.85
CA THR A 241 4.39 12.06 11.11
C THR A 241 4.81 13.37 11.78
N ALA A 242 4.28 13.69 12.96
CA ALA A 242 4.59 14.95 13.66
C ALA A 242 6.11 15.14 13.90
N ARG A 243 6.79 14.12 14.46
CA ARG A 243 8.24 14.16 14.70
C ARG A 243 9.06 14.30 13.42
N LEU A 244 8.58 13.73 12.31
CA LEU A 244 9.20 13.87 11.00
C LEU A 244 9.15 15.32 10.51
N LEU A 245 7.99 15.98 10.61
CA LEU A 245 7.84 17.37 10.17
C LEU A 245 8.64 18.34 11.07
N GLU A 246 8.70 18.07 12.37
CA GLU A 246 9.57 18.80 13.29
C GLU A 246 11.06 18.63 12.94
N LEU A 247 11.49 17.41 12.64
CA LEU A 247 12.85 17.14 12.18
C LEU A 247 13.14 17.88 10.87
N ALA A 248 12.24 17.77 9.89
CA ALA A 248 12.39 18.39 8.58
C ALA A 248 12.57 19.93 8.70
N ALA A 249 11.75 20.58 9.54
CA ALA A 249 11.89 22.01 9.82
C ALA A 249 13.21 22.34 10.52
N ARG A 250 13.66 21.52 11.48
CA ARG A 250 14.88 21.76 12.24
C ARG A 250 16.17 21.65 11.41
N ILE A 251 16.19 20.72 10.44
CA ILE A 251 17.37 20.51 9.58
C ILE A 251 17.29 21.27 8.27
N ASP A 252 16.24 22.06 8.03
CA ASP A 252 15.98 22.73 6.75
C ASP A 252 16.01 21.73 5.59
N ALA A 253 15.18 20.68 5.70
CA ALA A 253 15.10 19.61 4.70
C ALA A 253 14.45 20.09 3.40
N ASP A 254 14.81 19.46 2.28
CA ASP A 254 14.14 19.68 0.99
C ASP A 254 12.87 18.81 0.86
N VAL A 255 12.85 17.66 1.55
CA VAL A 255 11.76 16.71 1.54
C VAL A 255 11.72 15.89 2.81
N ALA A 256 10.52 15.55 3.27
CA ALA A 256 10.29 14.63 4.39
C ALA A 256 9.63 13.35 3.89
N ILE A 257 10.14 12.19 4.32
CA ILE A 257 9.69 10.86 3.88
C ILE A 257 9.28 10.04 5.10
N ALA A 258 8.08 9.47 5.07
CA ALA A 258 7.65 8.46 6.05
C ALA A 258 7.29 7.15 5.35
N LEU A 259 7.86 6.05 5.83
CA LEU A 259 7.52 4.69 5.41
C LEU A 259 6.62 4.04 6.47
N ASP A 260 5.71 3.15 6.05
CA ASP A 260 5.02 2.29 7.00
C ASP A 260 5.92 1.11 7.46
N PRO A 261 5.53 0.33 8.48
CA PRO A 261 6.44 -0.63 9.12
C PRO A 261 7.05 -1.69 8.19
N ASP A 262 6.35 -2.12 7.16
CA ASP A 262 6.87 -3.05 6.15
C ASP A 262 7.30 -2.36 4.85
N ALA A 263 7.35 -1.01 4.87
CA ALA A 263 7.89 -0.13 3.85
C ALA A 263 7.31 -0.33 2.43
N ASP A 264 6.09 -0.85 2.32
CA ASP A 264 5.40 -0.90 1.03
C ASP A 264 4.70 0.45 0.70
N ARG A 265 4.63 1.41 1.65
CA ARG A 265 4.01 2.73 1.50
C ARG A 265 5.01 3.85 1.73
N CYS A 266 4.77 4.98 1.06
CA CYS A 266 5.57 6.20 1.17
C CYS A 266 4.67 7.43 1.29
N ALA A 267 4.71 8.10 2.43
CA ALA A 267 4.14 9.42 2.60
C ALA A 267 5.22 10.49 2.47
N VAL A 268 4.88 11.62 1.87
CA VAL A 268 5.82 12.70 1.56
C VAL A 268 5.37 14.01 2.16
N GLY A 269 6.28 14.72 2.81
CA GLY A 269 6.07 16.06 3.34
C GLY A 269 6.97 17.08 2.65
N PHE A 270 6.52 18.32 2.62
CA PHE A 270 7.23 19.46 2.08
C PHE A 270 6.88 20.75 2.84
N ALA A 271 7.73 21.76 2.72
CA ALA A 271 7.42 23.09 3.21
C ALA A 271 6.61 23.89 2.15
N ASP A 272 5.50 24.47 2.58
CA ASP A 272 4.76 25.44 1.76
C ASP A 272 5.56 26.75 1.58
N PRO A 273 5.12 27.67 0.72
CA PRO A 273 5.81 28.95 0.52
C PRO A 273 5.97 29.80 1.80
N ASP A 274 5.13 29.58 2.81
CA ASP A 274 5.21 30.25 4.12
C ASP A 274 6.17 29.53 5.09
N GLY A 275 6.83 28.46 4.65
CA GLY A 275 7.76 27.65 5.43
C GLY A 275 7.09 26.67 6.39
N ARG A 276 5.78 26.44 6.26
CA ARG A 276 5.06 25.46 7.08
C ARG A 276 5.15 24.09 6.46
N TRP A 277 5.59 23.12 7.25
CA TRP A 277 5.64 21.74 6.83
C TRP A 277 4.27 21.06 6.89
N ARG A 278 3.91 20.35 5.83
CA ARG A 278 2.75 19.45 5.80
C ARG A 278 3.04 18.17 5.03
N MET A 279 2.29 17.14 5.32
CA MET A 279 2.26 15.93 4.46
C MET A 279 1.37 16.18 3.25
N LEU A 280 1.75 15.60 2.11
CA LEU A 280 0.86 15.40 0.98
C LEU A 280 -0.15 14.29 1.32
N ASP A 281 -1.36 14.41 0.81
CA ASP A 281 -2.23 13.25 0.77
C ASP A 281 -1.82 12.29 -0.37
N GLY A 282 -2.37 11.06 -0.37
CA GLY A 282 -1.96 10.05 -1.33
C GLY A 282 -2.30 10.41 -2.79
N ASP A 283 -3.33 11.22 -3.02
CA ASP A 283 -3.68 11.66 -4.38
C ASP A 283 -2.87 12.87 -4.85
N GLU A 284 -2.50 13.78 -3.94
CA GLU A 284 -1.50 14.82 -4.25
C GLU A 284 -0.18 14.16 -4.66
N THR A 285 0.27 13.17 -3.87
CA THR A 285 1.46 12.36 -4.16
C THR A 285 1.32 11.64 -5.49
N GLY A 286 0.17 10.97 -5.70
CA GLY A 286 -0.15 10.23 -6.91
C GLY A 286 -0.13 11.08 -8.16
N ALA A 287 -0.76 12.26 -8.12
CA ALA A 287 -0.83 13.19 -9.24
C ALA A 287 0.56 13.77 -9.60
N VAL A 288 1.36 14.16 -8.60
CA VAL A 288 2.71 14.70 -8.83
C VAL A 288 3.63 13.64 -9.41
N LEU A 289 3.59 12.41 -8.90
CA LEU A 289 4.38 11.29 -9.45
C LEU A 289 3.92 10.90 -10.86
N ALA A 290 2.61 10.86 -11.13
CA ALA A 290 2.09 10.59 -12.46
C ALA A 290 2.57 11.62 -13.49
N ASP A 291 2.47 12.92 -13.17
CA ASP A 291 2.98 14.00 -14.04
C ASP A 291 4.48 13.88 -14.28
N HIS A 292 5.26 13.59 -13.22
CA HIS A 292 6.71 13.44 -13.31
C HIS A 292 7.10 12.25 -14.17
N LEU A 293 6.56 11.07 -13.90
CA LEU A 293 6.94 9.82 -14.59
C LEU A 293 6.49 9.76 -16.05
N LEU A 294 5.44 10.50 -16.42
CA LEU A 294 5.01 10.64 -17.81
C LEU A 294 5.85 11.66 -18.59
N ARG A 295 6.35 12.72 -17.93
CA ARG A 295 7.22 13.73 -18.57
C ARG A 295 8.70 13.29 -18.65
N ALA A 296 9.18 12.54 -17.67
CA ALA A 296 10.56 12.09 -17.55
C ALA A 296 10.59 10.60 -17.23
N PRO A 297 10.47 9.73 -18.24
CA PRO A 297 10.51 8.29 -18.04
C PRO A 297 11.85 7.86 -17.43
N LEU A 298 11.78 6.91 -16.49
CA LEU A 298 12.95 6.40 -15.78
C LEU A 298 13.87 5.61 -16.72
N PRO A 299 15.20 5.64 -16.52
CA PRO A 299 16.13 4.78 -17.25
C PRO A 299 15.71 3.31 -17.11
N GLY A 300 15.68 2.57 -18.20
CA GLY A 300 15.30 1.14 -18.19
C GLY A 300 13.80 0.87 -18.00
N SER A 301 12.97 1.89 -17.76
CA SER A 301 11.55 1.70 -17.96
C SER A 301 11.31 1.51 -19.47
N ALA A 302 10.40 0.60 -19.83
CA ALA A 302 10.02 0.36 -21.20
C ALA A 302 9.55 1.66 -21.89
N ALA A 303 10.50 2.51 -22.28
CA ALA A 303 10.31 3.81 -22.88
C ALA A 303 10.85 3.78 -24.30
N GLY A 304 9.97 3.45 -25.20
CA GLY A 304 10.20 3.60 -26.64
C GLY A 304 8.85 3.58 -27.32
N ASP A 305 8.71 4.34 -28.38
CA ASP A 305 7.50 4.35 -29.27
C ASP A 305 7.08 2.95 -29.72
N GLU A 306 7.95 1.95 -29.58
CA GLU A 306 7.71 0.55 -29.94
C GLU A 306 6.84 -0.22 -28.93
N LEU A 307 6.68 0.24 -27.68
CA LEU A 307 5.98 -0.49 -26.61
C LEU A 307 4.55 0.00 -26.34
N GLY A 308 4.09 1.03 -27.03
CA GLY A 308 2.72 1.53 -26.94
C GLY A 308 2.51 2.63 -25.89
N VAL A 309 1.24 3.03 -25.72
CA VAL A 309 0.83 4.13 -24.83
C VAL A 309 1.02 3.75 -23.37
N PRO A 310 1.80 4.52 -22.57
CA PRO A 310 2.05 4.19 -21.17
C PRO A 310 0.75 4.21 -20.34
N VAL A 311 0.60 3.18 -19.52
CA VAL A 311 -0.55 3.03 -18.61
C VAL A 311 -0.21 3.62 -17.26
N VAL A 312 -1.12 4.44 -16.74
CA VAL A 312 -1.13 4.85 -15.33
C VAL A 312 -2.44 4.37 -14.69
N ALA A 313 -2.32 3.65 -13.58
CA ALA A 313 -3.47 3.10 -12.89
C ALA A 313 -3.72 3.78 -11.54
N SER A 314 -5.00 4.01 -11.22
CA SER A 314 -5.44 4.40 -9.88
C SER A 314 -6.70 3.63 -9.48
N THR A 315 -7.11 3.74 -8.20
CA THR A 315 -8.32 3.05 -7.74
C THR A 315 -9.58 3.88 -8.00
N ILE A 316 -10.73 3.21 -8.04
CA ILE A 316 -12.06 3.85 -8.16
C ILE A 316 -12.38 4.84 -7.04
N VAL A 317 -11.61 4.82 -5.94
CA VAL A 317 -11.76 5.75 -4.80
C VAL A 317 -10.68 6.84 -4.77
N SER A 318 -9.64 6.74 -5.60
CA SER A 318 -8.62 7.78 -5.79
C SER A 318 -9.21 9.02 -6.47
N SER A 319 -8.48 10.15 -6.44
CA SER A 319 -8.89 11.37 -7.12
C SER A 319 -9.15 11.16 -8.61
N ARG A 320 -10.03 12.00 -9.18
CA ARG A 320 -10.23 12.05 -10.62
C ARG A 320 -9.08 12.73 -11.41
N VAL A 321 -8.13 13.37 -10.72
CA VAL A 321 -7.01 14.06 -11.38
C VAL A 321 -6.30 13.19 -12.41
N PRO A 322 -5.97 11.91 -12.17
CA PRO A 322 -5.33 11.07 -13.18
C PRO A 322 -6.13 10.91 -14.47
N SER A 323 -7.48 10.90 -14.40
CA SER A 323 -8.32 10.79 -15.60
C SER A 323 -8.24 12.02 -16.51
N LEU A 324 -7.78 13.17 -16.00
CA LEU A 324 -7.54 14.39 -16.74
C LEU A 324 -6.06 14.51 -17.15
N LEU A 325 -5.17 14.31 -16.20
CA LEU A 325 -3.73 14.46 -16.32
C LEU A 325 -3.11 13.45 -17.30
N VAL A 326 -3.43 12.16 -17.16
CA VAL A 326 -2.73 11.10 -17.88
C VAL A 326 -2.95 11.20 -19.40
N PRO A 327 -4.18 11.40 -19.92
CA PRO A 327 -4.38 11.65 -21.33
C PRO A 327 -3.71 12.94 -21.82
N ALA A 328 -3.69 14.01 -21.02
CA ALA A 328 -2.99 15.25 -21.35
C ALA A 328 -1.46 15.08 -21.44
N ARG A 329 -0.90 14.01 -20.90
CA ARG A 329 0.52 13.63 -20.99
C ARG A 329 0.76 12.49 -21.97
N GLY A 330 -0.21 12.16 -22.84
CA GLY A 330 -0.07 11.10 -23.83
C GLY A 330 -0.16 9.67 -23.29
N GLY A 331 -0.59 9.51 -22.04
CA GLY A 331 -0.79 8.19 -21.41
C GLY A 331 -2.25 7.71 -21.45
N ARG A 332 -2.47 6.47 -21.06
CA ARG A 332 -3.80 5.87 -20.85
C ARG A 332 -4.05 5.66 -19.36
N HIS A 333 -5.08 6.32 -18.84
CA HIS A 333 -5.52 6.12 -17.46
C HIS A 333 -6.45 4.91 -17.34
N VAL A 334 -6.27 4.11 -16.28
CA VAL A 334 -7.12 2.97 -15.96
C VAL A 334 -7.52 3.03 -14.49
N GLU A 335 -8.82 3.09 -14.23
CA GLU A 335 -9.38 2.91 -12.88
C GLU A 335 -9.57 1.41 -12.61
N THR A 336 -9.14 0.95 -11.42
CA THR A 336 -9.33 -0.44 -10.98
C THR A 336 -10.06 -0.48 -9.64
N LEU A 337 -10.45 -1.68 -9.23
CA LEU A 337 -10.87 -1.92 -7.85
C LEU A 337 -9.74 -1.57 -6.88
N THR A 338 -10.09 -1.32 -5.62
CA THR A 338 -9.11 -1.10 -4.55
C THR A 338 -8.24 -2.34 -4.30
N GLY A 339 -6.96 -2.12 -4.08
CA GLY A 339 -5.96 -3.15 -3.83
C GLY A 339 -4.98 -3.29 -4.99
N PHE A 340 -3.70 -3.31 -4.64
CA PHE A 340 -2.60 -3.31 -5.60
C PHE A 340 -2.60 -4.52 -6.55
N LYS A 341 -3.18 -5.63 -6.11
CA LYS A 341 -3.38 -6.81 -6.96
C LYS A 341 -4.11 -6.51 -8.27
N TRP A 342 -4.96 -5.48 -8.30
CA TRP A 342 -5.67 -5.02 -9.50
C TRP A 342 -4.88 -3.97 -10.26
N LEU A 343 -4.29 -3.02 -9.54
CA LEU A 343 -3.54 -1.91 -10.09
C LEU A 343 -2.38 -2.37 -10.99
N VAL A 344 -1.60 -3.35 -10.54
CA VAL A 344 -0.46 -3.88 -11.32
C VAL A 344 -0.88 -4.76 -12.50
N ARG A 345 -2.17 -5.00 -12.68
CA ARG A 345 -2.77 -5.73 -13.82
C ARG A 345 -3.64 -4.83 -14.71
N ALA A 346 -3.54 -3.51 -14.54
CA ALA A 346 -4.35 -2.56 -15.30
C ALA A 346 -4.03 -2.51 -16.81
N GLY A 347 -2.93 -3.07 -17.24
CA GLY A 347 -2.49 -3.15 -18.62
C GLY A 347 -1.03 -2.81 -18.83
N GLU A 348 -0.53 -3.09 -20.01
CA GLU A 348 0.87 -2.89 -20.42
C GLU A 348 0.98 -1.78 -21.49
N PRO A 349 2.11 -1.07 -21.53
CA PRO A 349 3.17 -1.02 -20.53
C PRO A 349 2.74 -0.20 -19.30
N LEU A 350 2.74 -0.84 -18.12
CA LEU A 350 2.43 -0.13 -16.87
C LEU A 350 3.59 0.81 -16.53
N ARG A 351 3.31 2.11 -16.48
CA ARG A 351 4.29 3.13 -16.12
C ARG A 351 4.27 3.45 -14.64
N TYR A 352 3.09 3.50 -14.07
CA TYR A 352 2.86 3.89 -12.68
C TYR A 352 1.51 3.40 -12.20
N ALA A 353 1.43 3.02 -10.94
CA ALA A 353 0.18 2.73 -10.28
C ALA A 353 0.18 3.28 -8.84
N TYR A 354 -0.97 3.78 -8.38
CA TYR A 354 -1.08 4.24 -7.00
C TYR A 354 -2.46 4.02 -6.41
N GLU A 355 -2.53 3.95 -5.10
CA GLU A 355 -3.75 4.06 -4.31
C GLU A 355 -3.66 5.29 -3.38
N GLU A 356 -4.80 5.91 -3.11
CA GLU A 356 -4.93 7.10 -2.26
C GLU A 356 -4.40 6.89 -0.83
N ALA A 357 -4.25 5.65 -0.42
CA ALA A 357 -3.65 5.26 0.85
C ALA A 357 -2.11 5.19 0.79
N ILE A 358 -1.49 6.18 0.13
CA ILE A 358 -0.03 6.37 0.02
C ILE A 358 0.77 5.17 -0.52
N GLY A 359 0.12 4.27 -1.27
CA GLY A 359 0.78 3.15 -1.94
C GLY A 359 1.17 3.51 -3.38
N HIS A 360 2.40 3.24 -3.78
CA HIS A 360 2.95 3.59 -5.08
C HIS A 360 3.76 2.44 -5.69
N CYS A 361 3.52 2.13 -6.97
CA CYS A 361 4.35 1.25 -7.79
C CYS A 361 4.99 2.11 -8.89
N VAL A 362 6.23 2.51 -8.69
CA VAL A 362 6.99 3.40 -9.60
C VAL A 362 7.94 2.64 -10.51
N LEU A 363 8.29 1.40 -10.15
CA LEU A 363 9.17 0.49 -10.88
C LEU A 363 8.47 -0.88 -11.03
N PRO A 364 7.40 -1.00 -11.83
CA PRO A 364 6.61 -2.24 -11.94
C PRO A 364 7.44 -3.43 -12.46
N ASP A 365 8.54 -3.18 -13.16
CA ASP A 365 9.46 -4.22 -13.64
C ASP A 365 10.38 -4.76 -12.53
N VAL A 366 10.56 -4.04 -11.44
CA VAL A 366 11.31 -4.47 -10.26
C VAL A 366 10.37 -5.05 -9.21
N VAL A 367 9.32 -4.29 -8.84
CA VAL A 367 8.33 -4.68 -7.84
C VAL A 367 6.93 -4.52 -8.43
N ALA A 368 6.23 -5.64 -8.65
CA ALA A 368 4.85 -5.64 -9.13
C ALA A 368 3.84 -5.51 -7.96
N ASP A 369 4.08 -4.57 -7.08
CA ASP A 369 3.25 -4.18 -5.93
C ASP A 369 3.64 -2.76 -5.48
N LYS A 370 3.10 -2.31 -4.36
CA LYS A 370 3.55 -1.09 -3.67
C LYS A 370 5.01 -1.23 -3.25
N ASP A 371 5.75 -0.16 -3.46
CA ASP A 371 7.14 -0.06 -3.02
C ASP A 371 7.44 1.34 -2.50
N GLY A 372 7.38 1.50 -1.19
CA GLY A 372 7.64 2.78 -0.53
C GLY A 372 9.08 3.23 -0.65
N VAL A 373 10.03 2.31 -0.75
CA VAL A 373 11.46 2.62 -0.83
C VAL A 373 11.82 3.17 -2.22
N SER A 374 11.36 2.51 -3.29
CA SER A 374 11.58 3.04 -4.64
C SER A 374 10.81 4.34 -4.88
N ALA A 375 9.59 4.47 -4.33
CA ALA A 375 8.84 5.72 -4.37
C ALA A 375 9.57 6.87 -3.68
N ALA A 376 10.15 6.65 -2.49
CA ALA A 376 10.99 7.62 -1.79
C ALA A 376 12.20 8.05 -2.64
N ALA A 377 12.84 7.10 -3.31
CA ALA A 377 13.98 7.39 -4.16
C ALA A 377 13.59 8.19 -5.42
N VAL A 378 12.45 7.90 -6.05
CA VAL A 378 11.90 8.72 -7.16
C VAL A 378 11.60 10.14 -6.69
N TRP A 379 11.00 10.31 -5.50
CA TRP A 379 10.77 11.63 -4.91
C TRP A 379 12.07 12.41 -4.72
N CYS A 380 13.10 11.79 -4.15
CA CYS A 380 14.39 12.42 -3.96
C CYS A 380 15.07 12.79 -5.29
N ALA A 381 15.01 11.91 -6.29
CA ALA A 381 15.51 12.19 -7.63
C ALA A 381 14.78 13.36 -8.29
N MET A 382 13.44 13.42 -8.15
CA MET A 382 12.60 14.50 -8.69
C MET A 382 12.90 15.85 -8.01
N VAL A 383 12.93 15.89 -6.67
CA VAL A 383 13.23 17.11 -5.91
C VAL A 383 14.62 17.61 -6.23
N GLY A 384 15.61 16.72 -6.32
CA GLY A 384 16.99 17.02 -6.64
C GLY A 384 17.29 17.25 -8.13
N SER A 385 16.29 17.21 -9.02
CA SER A 385 16.48 17.45 -10.46
C SER A 385 16.77 18.92 -10.82
N GLY A 386 16.59 19.86 -9.88
CA GLY A 386 16.67 21.31 -10.12
C GLY A 386 15.43 21.90 -10.78
N GLY A 387 14.36 21.14 -10.89
CA GLY A 387 13.05 21.58 -11.40
C GLY A 387 12.22 22.34 -10.36
N PRO A 388 10.91 22.55 -10.64
CA PRO A 388 9.99 23.24 -9.74
C PRO A 388 9.90 22.56 -8.38
N THR A 389 9.69 23.36 -7.32
CA THR A 389 9.39 22.84 -5.97
C THR A 389 8.11 22.01 -5.94
N VAL A 390 7.90 21.20 -4.89
CA VAL A 390 6.68 20.41 -4.72
C VAL A 390 5.44 21.29 -4.73
N GLY A 391 5.45 22.41 -4.02
CA GLY A 391 4.35 23.41 -4.04
C GLY A 391 4.07 23.95 -5.43
N ALA A 392 5.11 24.34 -6.17
CA ALA A 392 4.95 24.85 -7.54
C ALA A 392 4.38 23.78 -8.51
N ARG A 393 4.70 22.50 -8.31
CA ARG A 393 4.11 21.40 -9.10
C ARG A 393 2.61 21.24 -8.80
N LEU A 394 2.22 21.32 -7.53
CA LEU A 394 0.81 21.26 -7.13
C LEU A 394 0.01 22.45 -7.69
N ASP A 395 0.59 23.66 -7.66
CA ASP A 395 -0.03 24.86 -8.23
C ASP A 395 -0.16 24.76 -9.75
N ALA A 396 0.84 24.21 -10.44
CA ALA A 396 0.77 23.95 -11.86
C ALA A 396 -0.35 22.96 -12.23
N LEU A 397 -0.47 21.85 -11.47
CA LEU A 397 -1.57 20.90 -11.64
C LEU A 397 -2.93 21.51 -11.37
N ALA A 398 -3.07 22.32 -10.32
CA ALA A 398 -4.31 23.04 -10.03
C ALA A 398 -4.65 24.09 -11.10
N THR A 399 -3.64 24.71 -11.69
CA THR A 399 -3.82 25.68 -12.80
C THR A 399 -4.31 24.96 -14.05
N GLU A 400 -3.80 23.77 -14.35
CA GLU A 400 -4.14 23.04 -15.57
C GLU A 400 -5.44 22.22 -15.43
N PHE A 401 -5.68 21.58 -14.27
CA PHE A 401 -6.76 20.61 -14.07
C PHE A 401 -7.79 21.02 -13.02
N GLY A 402 -7.61 22.14 -12.34
CA GLY A 402 -8.40 22.56 -11.19
C GLY A 402 -7.82 22.06 -9.86
N ALA A 403 -8.19 22.71 -8.77
CA ALA A 403 -7.87 22.25 -7.44
C ALA A 403 -8.89 21.17 -7.01
N HIS A 404 -8.40 20.07 -6.46
CA HIS A 404 -9.18 18.95 -5.98
C HIS A 404 -9.08 18.87 -4.47
N LEU A 405 -10.21 19.00 -3.79
CA LEU A 405 -10.33 18.96 -2.34
C LEU A 405 -10.95 17.63 -1.93
N ARG A 406 -10.43 17.01 -0.87
CA ARG A 406 -10.85 15.67 -0.46
C ARG A 406 -11.15 15.57 1.02
N ARG A 407 -12.07 14.66 1.35
CA ARG A 407 -12.41 14.29 2.72
C ARG A 407 -12.74 12.80 2.76
N ASN A 408 -11.92 12.03 3.46
CA ASN A 408 -12.15 10.62 3.68
C ASN A 408 -12.68 10.42 5.10
N VAL A 409 -13.76 9.65 5.24
CA VAL A 409 -14.38 9.37 6.54
C VAL A 409 -14.67 7.87 6.63
N SER A 410 -14.32 7.28 7.78
CA SER A 410 -14.71 5.92 8.13
C SER A 410 -15.87 5.99 9.13
N LEU A 411 -16.99 5.40 8.78
CA LEU A 411 -18.24 5.43 9.55
C LEU A 411 -18.48 4.03 10.13
N PRO A 412 -18.39 3.85 11.46
CA PRO A 412 -18.64 2.57 12.10
C PRO A 412 -20.05 2.09 11.81
N LEU A 413 -20.22 0.79 11.59
CA LEU A 413 -21.48 0.11 11.59
C LEU A 413 -21.72 -0.51 12.97
N ALA A 414 -22.98 -0.67 13.36
CA ALA A 414 -23.30 -1.47 14.52
C ALA A 414 -22.84 -2.92 14.31
N ASP A 415 -22.49 -3.63 15.39
CA ASP A 415 -21.86 -4.97 15.33
C ASP A 415 -22.72 -6.01 14.57
N ASP A 416 -24.03 -5.84 14.53
CA ASP A 416 -25.00 -6.70 13.84
C ASP A 416 -25.55 -6.10 12.53
N ALA A 417 -25.04 -4.94 12.11
CA ALA A 417 -25.55 -4.26 10.91
C ALA A 417 -25.08 -4.96 9.62
N ASP A 418 -26.02 -5.25 8.73
CA ASP A 418 -25.72 -5.68 7.35
C ASP A 418 -25.16 -4.49 6.54
N PRO A 419 -23.87 -4.53 6.11
CA PRO A 419 -23.28 -3.47 5.30
C PRO A 419 -24.04 -3.22 3.99
N ALA A 420 -24.63 -4.25 3.40
CA ALA A 420 -25.39 -4.12 2.17
C ALA A 420 -26.72 -3.39 2.42
N ALA A 421 -27.38 -3.64 3.55
CA ALA A 421 -28.59 -2.90 3.94
C ALA A 421 -28.26 -1.43 4.23
N ALA A 422 -27.15 -1.14 4.92
CA ALA A 422 -26.70 0.22 5.17
C ALA A 422 -26.41 0.97 3.86
N LEU A 423 -25.74 0.33 2.89
CA LEU A 423 -25.51 0.90 1.56
C LEU A 423 -26.81 1.17 0.80
N ARG A 424 -27.78 0.26 0.84
CA ARG A 424 -29.07 0.46 0.17
C ARG A 424 -29.83 1.65 0.76
N ARG A 425 -29.85 1.81 2.10
CA ARG A 425 -30.46 2.98 2.76
C ARG A 425 -29.75 4.27 2.36
N ALA A 426 -28.43 4.27 2.43
CA ALA A 426 -27.63 5.43 2.04
C ALA A 426 -27.87 5.81 0.56
N ALA A 427 -27.92 4.83 -0.34
CA ALA A 427 -28.22 5.06 -1.76
C ALA A 427 -29.55 5.78 -1.96
N GLY A 428 -30.62 5.33 -1.28
CA GLY A 428 -31.95 5.96 -1.36
C GLY A 428 -31.95 7.42 -0.89
N LEU A 429 -31.27 7.71 0.23
CA LEU A 429 -31.21 9.07 0.79
C LEU A 429 -30.35 10.01 -0.06
N LEU A 430 -29.27 9.50 -0.65
CA LEU A 430 -28.32 10.31 -1.42
C LEU A 430 -28.83 10.69 -2.82
N THR A 431 -29.92 10.12 -3.32
CA THR A 431 -30.58 10.54 -4.57
C THR A 431 -31.06 12.02 -4.53
N THR A 432 -31.22 12.58 -3.33
CA THR A 432 -31.59 13.99 -3.15
C THR A 432 -30.42 14.98 -3.36
N VAL A 433 -29.19 14.48 -3.37
CA VAL A 433 -27.98 15.32 -3.48
C VAL A 433 -27.17 15.07 -4.75
N GLY A 434 -27.44 13.99 -5.47
CA GLY A 434 -26.77 13.67 -6.72
C GLY A 434 -27.27 12.41 -7.39
N GLU A 435 -26.66 12.08 -8.53
CA GLU A 435 -26.90 10.81 -9.23
C GLU A 435 -26.17 9.68 -8.50
N VAL A 436 -26.92 8.65 -8.09
CA VAL A 436 -26.39 7.49 -7.37
C VAL A 436 -26.28 6.30 -8.31
N ARG A 437 -25.08 5.72 -8.39
CA ARG A 437 -24.79 4.53 -9.22
C ARG A 437 -24.11 3.45 -8.36
N PRO A 438 -24.40 2.15 -8.58
CA PRO A 438 -23.62 1.08 -7.96
C PRO A 438 -22.18 1.10 -8.50
N LEU A 439 -21.22 0.65 -7.70
CA LEU A 439 -19.85 0.37 -8.17
C LEU A 439 -19.84 -0.95 -8.95
N GLU A 440 -19.12 -0.96 -10.07
CA GLU A 440 -18.94 -2.19 -10.85
C GLU A 440 -17.90 -3.11 -10.17
N GLY A 441 -18.21 -4.40 -10.11
CA GLY A 441 -17.28 -5.44 -9.63
C GLY A 441 -17.03 -5.45 -8.11
N THR A 442 -17.65 -4.57 -7.33
CA THR A 442 -17.53 -4.53 -5.86
C THR A 442 -18.77 -3.96 -5.19
N ALA A 443 -18.96 -4.30 -3.91
CA ALA A 443 -20.00 -3.66 -3.12
C ALA A 443 -19.68 -2.19 -2.88
N GLY A 444 -20.62 -1.30 -3.18
CA GLY A 444 -20.47 0.13 -2.97
C GLY A 444 -21.34 0.96 -3.89
N ILE A 445 -21.36 2.26 -3.64
CA ILE A 445 -22.08 3.24 -4.47
C ILE A 445 -21.16 4.44 -4.76
N ARG A 446 -21.39 5.05 -5.92
CA ARG A 446 -20.86 6.35 -6.30
C ARG A 446 -22.02 7.35 -6.38
N VAL A 447 -21.77 8.54 -5.89
CA VAL A 447 -22.69 9.67 -5.94
C VAL A 447 -22.00 10.78 -6.70
N ASP A 448 -22.53 11.18 -7.84
CA ASP A 448 -22.04 12.31 -8.65
C ASP A 448 -22.97 13.51 -8.46
N SER A 449 -22.42 14.67 -8.11
CA SER A 449 -23.09 15.93 -7.90
C SER A 449 -22.37 17.02 -8.68
N ASP A 450 -22.95 18.24 -8.78
CA ASP A 450 -22.31 19.35 -9.48
C ASP A 450 -20.98 19.75 -8.82
N GLY A 451 -19.87 19.50 -9.52
CA GLY A 451 -18.51 19.82 -9.05
C GLY A 451 -18.05 19.03 -7.83
N ALA A 452 -18.69 17.88 -7.51
CA ALA A 452 -18.29 16.99 -6.42
C ALA A 452 -18.72 15.54 -6.69
N ARG A 453 -18.04 14.57 -6.05
CA ARG A 453 -18.45 13.16 -6.03
C ARG A 453 -18.17 12.53 -4.67
N ALA A 454 -18.86 11.45 -4.39
CA ALA A 454 -18.55 10.57 -3.25
C ALA A 454 -18.54 9.11 -3.67
N VAL A 455 -17.68 8.31 -3.05
CA VAL A 455 -17.71 6.84 -3.12
C VAL A 455 -17.91 6.31 -1.71
N VAL A 456 -18.88 5.41 -1.53
CA VAL A 456 -19.18 4.74 -0.26
C VAL A 456 -19.09 3.25 -0.47
N ARG A 457 -18.26 2.58 0.34
CA ARG A 457 -18.07 1.12 0.25
C ARG A 457 -17.82 0.48 1.62
N PRO A 458 -18.15 -0.79 1.81
CA PRO A 458 -17.74 -1.53 3.01
C PRO A 458 -16.22 -1.63 3.10
N SER A 459 -15.67 -1.61 4.32
CA SER A 459 -14.32 -2.07 4.58
C SER A 459 -14.25 -3.59 4.39
N GLY A 460 -13.14 -4.09 3.82
CA GLY A 460 -12.93 -5.53 3.69
C GLY A 460 -12.44 -6.21 4.97
N THR A 461 -12.11 -5.42 6.02
CA THR A 461 -11.42 -5.92 7.22
C THR A 461 -12.03 -5.43 8.53
N GLU A 462 -12.94 -4.46 8.50
CA GLU A 462 -13.51 -3.81 9.68
C GLU A 462 -15.02 -3.58 9.48
N PRO A 463 -15.83 -3.58 10.54
CA PRO A 463 -17.28 -3.33 10.45
C PRO A 463 -17.57 -1.83 10.28
N LEU A 464 -17.18 -1.26 9.14
CA LEU A 464 -17.38 0.14 8.82
C LEU A 464 -17.60 0.38 7.32
N LEU A 465 -18.24 1.50 6.99
CA LEU A 465 -18.27 2.05 5.64
C LEU A 465 -17.19 3.12 5.48
N LYS A 466 -16.36 2.95 4.47
CA LYS A 466 -15.39 3.95 4.03
C LYS A 466 -16.05 4.88 3.03
N THR A 467 -15.92 6.18 3.27
CA THR A 467 -16.44 7.22 2.39
C THR A 467 -15.30 8.09 1.88
N TYR A 468 -15.30 8.34 0.58
CA TYR A 468 -14.31 9.13 -0.12
C TYR A 468 -15.05 10.24 -0.85
N VAL A 469 -14.90 11.47 -0.38
CA VAL A 469 -15.58 12.64 -0.95
C VAL A 469 -14.56 13.55 -1.60
N GLU A 470 -14.85 13.97 -2.83
CA GLU A 470 -14.01 14.87 -3.62
C GLU A 470 -14.87 16.00 -4.19
N ALA A 471 -14.35 17.22 -4.15
CA ALA A 471 -14.91 18.37 -4.84
C ALA A 471 -13.79 19.13 -5.58
N TRP A 472 -14.13 19.70 -6.73
CA TRP A 472 -13.13 20.34 -7.57
C TRP A 472 -13.55 21.73 -8.05
N THR A 473 -12.55 22.50 -8.47
CA THR A 473 -12.69 23.80 -9.11
C THR A 473 -12.50 23.71 -10.63
N PRO A 474 -12.87 24.72 -11.40
CA PRO A 474 -12.33 24.90 -12.74
C PRO A 474 -10.80 25.03 -12.75
N PRO A 475 -10.13 24.84 -13.90
CA PRO A 475 -8.73 25.17 -14.10
C PRO A 475 -8.43 26.64 -13.78
N GLY A 476 -7.23 26.94 -13.24
CA GLY A 476 -6.84 28.29 -12.83
C GLY A 476 -7.67 28.86 -11.68
N PRO A 477 -7.88 28.13 -10.57
CA PRO A 477 -8.88 28.47 -9.57
C PRO A 477 -8.54 29.76 -8.81
N SER A 478 -9.53 30.64 -8.73
CA SER A 478 -9.51 31.79 -7.82
C SER A 478 -9.75 31.38 -6.37
N ALA A 479 -9.53 32.27 -5.42
CA ALA A 479 -9.86 32.02 -4.02
C ALA A 479 -11.37 31.78 -3.79
N SER A 480 -12.26 32.38 -4.63
CA SER A 480 -13.69 32.07 -4.56
C SER A 480 -14.02 30.68 -5.03
N ASP A 481 -13.39 30.20 -6.13
CA ASP A 481 -13.60 28.83 -6.62
C ASP A 481 -13.19 27.78 -5.58
N ARG A 482 -12.06 28.00 -4.89
CA ARG A 482 -11.61 27.13 -3.80
C ARG A 482 -12.59 27.13 -2.62
N ARG A 483 -13.16 28.29 -2.24
CA ARG A 483 -14.20 28.34 -1.18
C ARG A 483 -15.48 27.63 -1.61
N ASP A 484 -15.88 27.75 -2.88
CA ASP A 484 -17.07 27.08 -3.42
C ASP A 484 -16.87 25.55 -3.46
N ALA A 485 -15.71 25.08 -3.88
CA ALA A 485 -15.37 23.67 -3.83
C ALA A 485 -15.36 23.15 -2.38
N ALA A 486 -14.81 23.91 -1.42
CA ALA A 486 -14.85 23.54 -0.01
C ALA A 486 -16.28 23.44 0.55
N ARG A 487 -17.19 24.36 0.13
CA ARG A 487 -18.62 24.26 0.50
C ARG A 487 -19.30 23.03 -0.09
N ARG A 488 -19.01 22.69 -1.37
CA ARG A 488 -19.53 21.47 -2.02
C ARG A 488 -19.02 20.22 -1.32
N LEU A 489 -17.73 20.17 -0.99
CA LEU A 489 -17.10 19.06 -0.25
C LEU A 489 -17.79 18.83 1.10
N ALA A 490 -17.98 19.91 1.88
CA ALA A 490 -18.63 19.83 3.19
C ALA A 490 -20.09 19.34 3.04
N ARG A 491 -20.88 19.97 2.16
CA ARG A 491 -22.30 19.62 1.94
C ARG A 491 -22.46 18.16 1.54
N LEU A 492 -21.69 17.66 0.58
CA LEU A 492 -21.77 16.27 0.14
C LEU A 492 -21.26 15.30 1.22
N GLY A 493 -20.16 15.66 1.90
CA GLY A 493 -19.60 14.85 2.97
C GLY A 493 -20.56 14.71 4.17
N ASP A 494 -21.23 15.79 4.56
CA ASP A 494 -22.22 15.76 5.66
C ASP A 494 -23.49 15.00 5.26
N ALA A 495 -23.93 15.11 4.00
CA ALA A 495 -25.05 14.31 3.48
C ALA A 495 -24.73 12.81 3.49
N VAL A 496 -23.53 12.42 3.05
CA VAL A 496 -23.07 11.02 3.11
C VAL A 496 -22.97 10.52 4.53
N ALA A 497 -22.39 11.28 5.45
CA ALA A 497 -22.27 10.92 6.85
C ALA A 497 -23.66 10.73 7.51
N GLY A 498 -24.60 11.63 7.23
CA GLY A 498 -25.98 11.52 7.71
C GLY A 498 -26.75 10.31 7.13
N ALA A 499 -26.53 10.01 5.84
CA ALA A 499 -27.20 8.87 5.20
C ALA A 499 -26.68 7.48 5.65
N VAL A 500 -25.44 7.43 6.13
CA VAL A 500 -24.80 6.18 6.61
C VAL A 500 -25.01 5.99 8.11
N GLY A 501 -24.97 7.08 8.90
CA GLY A 501 -25.05 7.05 10.38
C GLY A 501 -26.47 6.99 10.95
N GLY A 502 -27.51 7.17 10.13
CA GLY A 502 -28.92 7.00 10.48
C GLY A 502 -29.42 5.62 10.06
#